data_e5ab07407d383ad173d27122d35e2a6f
#
_entry.id   e5ab07407d383ad173d27122d35e2a6f
#
_cell.length_a   1.000
_cell.length_b   1.000
_cell.length_c   1.000
_cell.angle_alpha   90.00
_cell.angle_beta   90.00
_cell.angle_gamma   90.00
#
_symmetry.space_group_name_H-M   'P 1'
#
loop_
_entity.id
_entity.type
_entity.pdbx_description
1 polymer ?
#
loop_
_entity_poly.entity_id
_entity_poly.type
_entity_poly.pdbx_seq_one_letter_code
_entity_poly.pdbx_strand_id
1 'polypeptide(L)'
;MAAPFQNYSGGVLLADIVKRNNLSTYVSEAIKERSAFIKSGAVVRNSLLDASEGGTRIQVPEFNPIAPTEEILDGTATWGTSNNGYLTPQKIGTGTQIATICHRGFAYAVDDVAVLAAGEDPMGHIRNQIADAINKLNSARLFSLLDGLFASGTGPLGANSLDVAKAGTSAVEANFLTASTVARGRSLLGERGEELDTLVVHPSVAYYLYQVGLLTFSTSALSTGGAVTWGGGGVGVTDRSIGQFAGMNVVIDSQVNTVAPGSSGHQTEFRCFLIKSGTILEGEQSPLSIESDRNILSKQDVMSVDYHSAYHVMGTKWTSATDNPTNAQLGNSNNWAITYDADLIPMVEIIVNSPLDTSNIS
;
A
#
# COMPACT_ATOMS: atom_id res chain seq x y z
N MET A 1 34.95 -4.51 -27.99
CA MET A 1 34.93 -3.31 -27.11
C MET A 1 33.60 -2.61 -27.35
N ALA A 2 32.70 -2.61 -26.39
CA ALA A 2 31.50 -1.79 -26.49
C ALA A 2 31.92 -0.31 -26.50
N ALA A 3 31.32 0.47 -27.35
CA ALA A 3 31.58 1.91 -27.43
C ALA A 3 31.28 2.53 -26.06
N PRO A 4 32.20 3.29 -25.44
CA PRO A 4 32.03 3.80 -24.10
C PRO A 4 30.98 4.91 -23.94
N PHE A 5 30.30 5.28 -25.03
CA PHE A 5 29.33 6.37 -25.03
C PHE A 5 28.08 5.92 -25.79
N GLN A 6 27.15 5.33 -25.07
CA GLN A 6 25.81 5.10 -25.60
C GLN A 6 25.04 6.43 -25.59
N ASN A 7 24.44 6.81 -26.71
CA ASN A 7 23.42 7.85 -26.71
C ASN A 7 22.27 7.38 -25.81
N TYR A 8 21.92 8.17 -24.81
CA TYR A 8 20.75 7.93 -23.98
C TYR A 8 19.50 8.15 -24.82
N SER A 9 19.00 7.08 -25.44
CA SER A 9 17.85 7.12 -26.36
C SER A 9 16.51 7.44 -25.66
N GLY A 10 16.50 7.51 -24.33
CA GLY A 10 15.34 7.86 -23.51
C GLY A 10 15.36 9.27 -22.93
N GLY A 11 16.30 10.13 -23.30
CA GLY A 11 16.34 11.52 -22.86
C GLY A 11 15.29 12.39 -23.54
N VAL A 12 14.93 13.52 -22.92
CA VAL A 12 14.08 14.55 -23.52
C VAL A 12 14.82 15.22 -24.67
N LEU A 13 14.37 15.01 -25.89
CA LEU A 13 14.94 15.51 -27.12
C LEU A 13 14.18 16.75 -27.62
N LEU A 14 14.76 17.45 -28.59
CA LEU A 14 14.12 18.60 -29.25
C LEU A 14 12.75 18.26 -29.88
N ALA A 15 12.55 17.00 -30.26
CA ALA A 15 11.27 16.52 -30.81
C ALA A 15 10.16 16.40 -29.75
N ASP A 16 10.55 16.24 -28.48
CA ASP A 16 9.63 16.03 -27.36
C ASP A 16 9.16 17.34 -26.71
N ILE A 17 9.71 18.46 -27.17
CA ILE A 17 9.45 19.78 -26.59
C ILE A 17 8.64 20.64 -27.55
N VAL A 18 7.61 21.28 -27.03
CA VAL A 18 6.83 22.26 -27.74
C VAL A 18 7.70 23.53 -27.93
N LYS A 19 8.03 23.84 -29.17
CA LYS A 19 8.82 25.04 -29.50
C LYS A 19 7.99 26.27 -29.19
N ARG A 20 8.55 27.19 -28.41
CA ARG A 20 7.90 28.46 -28.08
C ARG A 20 7.77 29.35 -29.32
N ASN A 21 6.56 29.68 -29.67
CA ASN A 21 6.30 30.76 -30.66
C ASN A 21 6.00 32.10 -29.98
N ASN A 22 5.65 32.13 -28.71
CA ASN A 22 5.39 33.34 -27.92
C ASN A 22 5.72 33.10 -26.46
N LEU A 23 5.85 34.13 -25.64
CA LEU A 23 6.23 34.22 -24.23
C LEU A 23 5.30 33.49 -23.22
N SER A 24 4.74 32.32 -23.55
CA SER A 24 3.98 31.54 -22.60
C SER A 24 4.90 30.61 -21.78
N THR A 25 4.77 30.68 -20.48
CA THR A 25 5.47 29.79 -19.54
C THR A 25 4.92 28.39 -19.64
N TYR A 26 5.77 27.37 -19.58
CA TYR A 26 5.32 25.99 -19.45
C TYR A 26 4.59 25.80 -18.13
N VAL A 27 3.41 25.21 -18.18
CA VAL A 27 2.67 24.79 -17.00
C VAL A 27 2.98 23.32 -16.77
N SER A 28 3.54 22.98 -15.60
CA SER A 28 3.76 21.58 -15.26
C SER A 28 2.43 20.92 -14.90
N GLU A 29 2.13 19.81 -15.55
CA GLU A 29 1.03 18.96 -15.15
C GLU A 29 1.40 18.24 -13.85
N ALA A 30 0.60 18.43 -12.80
CA ALA A 30 0.83 17.78 -11.53
C ALA A 30 0.45 16.29 -11.62
N ILE A 31 1.18 15.45 -10.89
CA ILE A 31 0.83 14.03 -10.76
C ILE A 31 -0.56 13.92 -10.14
N LYS A 32 -1.46 13.28 -10.87
CA LYS A 32 -2.89 13.21 -10.52
C LYS A 32 -3.13 12.35 -9.27
N GLU A 33 -2.39 11.26 -9.16
CA GLU A 33 -2.56 10.33 -8.05
C GLU A 33 -1.73 10.78 -6.85
N ARG A 34 -2.37 10.86 -5.70
CA ARG A 34 -1.74 11.17 -4.41
C ARG A 34 -1.64 9.89 -3.60
N SER A 35 -0.45 9.60 -3.09
CA SER A 35 -0.22 8.44 -2.22
C SER A 35 -0.67 8.75 -0.79
N ALA A 36 -1.98 8.73 -0.57
CA ALA A 36 -2.54 9.01 0.75
C ALA A 36 -2.27 7.85 1.72
N PHE A 37 -2.18 6.62 1.23
CA PHE A 37 -2.03 5.43 2.05
C PHE A 37 -0.73 5.41 2.87
N ILE A 38 0.42 5.67 2.24
CA ILE A 38 1.71 5.70 2.96
C ILE A 38 1.72 6.82 4.02
N LYS A 39 1.08 7.97 3.70
CA LYS A 39 1.01 9.13 4.61
C LYS A 39 -0.02 8.98 5.73
N SER A 40 -0.88 7.98 5.69
CA SER A 40 -1.99 7.81 6.64
C SER A 40 -1.58 7.33 8.03
N GLY A 41 -0.35 6.83 8.19
CA GLY A 41 0.12 6.18 9.41
C GLY A 41 -0.26 4.69 9.52
N ALA A 42 -0.94 4.11 8.54
CA ALA A 42 -1.18 2.66 8.47
C ALA A 42 0.14 1.89 8.24
N VAL A 43 1.06 2.51 7.50
CA VAL A 43 2.42 2.02 7.30
C VAL A 43 3.34 2.72 8.29
N VAL A 44 4.09 1.96 9.07
CA VAL A 44 4.99 2.47 10.11
C VAL A 44 6.42 2.09 9.81
N ARG A 45 7.32 3.07 9.81
CA ARG A 45 8.74 2.80 9.67
C ARG A 45 9.26 2.07 10.91
N ASN A 46 9.97 0.97 10.68
CA ASN A 46 10.54 0.17 11.77
C ASN A 46 12.00 -0.17 11.46
N SER A 47 12.88 0.16 12.41
CA SER A 47 14.30 -0.10 12.30
C SER A 47 14.67 -1.60 12.20
N LEU A 48 13.78 -2.52 12.57
CA LEU A 48 13.98 -3.95 12.36
C LEU A 48 14.08 -4.34 10.88
N LEU A 49 13.50 -3.52 9.99
CA LEU A 49 13.55 -3.71 8.55
C LEU A 49 14.64 -2.86 7.87
N ASP A 50 15.41 -2.09 8.62
CA ASP A 50 16.53 -1.33 8.07
C ASP A 50 17.73 -2.27 7.89
N ALA A 51 17.98 -2.71 6.66
CA ALA A 51 19.04 -3.66 6.31
C ALA A 51 20.38 -2.93 6.09
N SER A 52 20.87 -2.22 7.10
CA SER A 52 22.14 -1.47 7.03
C SER A 52 23.38 -2.36 6.83
N GLU A 53 23.29 -3.63 7.19
CA GLU A 53 24.39 -4.59 7.11
C GLU A 53 24.49 -5.33 5.75
N GLY A 54 23.59 -5.01 4.81
CA GLY A 54 23.52 -5.65 3.50
C GLY A 54 22.56 -6.85 3.47
N GLY A 55 22.46 -7.49 2.30
CA GLY A 55 21.55 -8.61 2.05
C GLY A 55 20.39 -8.22 1.14
N THR A 56 19.69 -9.23 0.62
CA THR A 56 18.52 -9.09 -0.28
C THR A 56 17.22 -9.40 0.44
N ARG A 57 17.31 -9.99 1.64
CA ARG A 57 16.18 -10.40 2.47
C ARG A 57 16.46 -10.09 3.92
N ILE A 58 15.42 -9.70 4.63
CA ILE A 58 15.48 -9.45 6.06
C ILE A 58 14.75 -10.58 6.75
N GLN A 59 15.42 -11.25 7.69
CA GLN A 59 14.84 -12.32 8.48
C GLN A 59 14.58 -11.80 9.89
N VAL A 60 13.33 -11.84 10.32
CA VAL A 60 12.90 -11.47 11.67
C VAL A 60 12.53 -12.74 12.41
N PRO A 61 13.33 -13.18 13.41
CA PRO A 61 12.98 -14.34 14.24
C PRO A 61 11.79 -13.99 15.13
N GLU A 62 10.91 -14.98 15.36
CA GLU A 62 9.74 -14.83 16.22
C GLU A 62 9.54 -16.04 17.10
N PHE A 63 8.80 -15.86 18.20
CA PHE A 63 8.32 -16.95 19.02
C PHE A 63 6.86 -17.22 18.69
N ASN A 64 6.52 -18.51 18.54
CA ASN A 64 5.14 -18.89 18.34
C ASN A 64 4.33 -18.63 19.63
N PRO A 65 3.02 -18.35 19.53
CA PRO A 65 2.17 -18.19 20.70
C PRO A 65 2.18 -19.46 21.57
N ILE A 66 2.06 -19.27 22.87
CA ILE A 66 1.99 -20.35 23.83
C ILE A 66 0.59 -20.95 23.80
N ALA A 67 0.48 -22.24 23.53
CA ALA A 67 -0.76 -23.01 23.65
C ALA A 67 -0.61 -23.99 24.80
N PRO A 68 -0.87 -23.58 26.06
CA PRO A 68 -0.67 -24.43 27.21
C PRO A 68 -1.74 -25.55 27.28
N THR A 69 -1.29 -26.74 27.51
CA THR A 69 -2.18 -27.85 27.88
C THR A 69 -2.19 -27.95 29.40
N GLU A 70 -3.37 -27.80 30.00
CA GLU A 70 -3.53 -27.97 31.45
C GLU A 70 -3.41 -29.45 31.86
N GLU A 71 -2.64 -29.70 32.90
CA GLU A 71 -2.49 -31.03 33.50
C GLU A 71 -3.09 -31.03 34.92
N ILE A 72 -3.76 -32.12 35.27
CA ILE A 72 -4.42 -32.26 36.58
C ILE A 72 -3.37 -32.63 37.62
N LEU A 73 -3.25 -31.81 38.65
CA LEU A 73 -2.38 -32.03 39.80
C LEU A 73 -3.21 -32.59 40.97
N ASP A 74 -3.47 -33.89 40.99
CA ASP A 74 -4.28 -34.55 42.02
C ASP A 74 -3.48 -35.17 43.18
N GLY A 75 -2.15 -35.08 43.11
CA GLY A 75 -1.26 -35.63 44.14
C GLY A 75 -1.19 -37.16 44.19
N THR A 76 -1.84 -37.87 43.25
CA THR A 76 -1.87 -39.34 43.19
C THR A 76 -0.85 -39.94 42.24
N ALA A 77 -0.02 -39.10 41.62
CA ALA A 77 0.94 -39.51 40.61
C ALA A 77 1.98 -40.52 41.16
N THR A 78 2.08 -41.63 40.47
CA THR A 78 3.19 -42.58 40.67
C THR A 78 4.20 -42.37 39.56
N TRP A 79 5.46 -42.11 39.93
CA TRP A 79 6.54 -41.88 38.97
C TRP A 79 6.59 -43.01 37.92
N GLY A 80 6.44 -42.60 36.65
CA GLY A 80 6.57 -43.49 35.49
C GLY A 80 5.30 -44.24 35.06
N THR A 81 4.16 -44.06 35.73
CA THR A 81 2.93 -44.82 35.39
C THR A 81 1.69 -43.97 35.08
N SER A 82 1.68 -42.73 35.47
CA SER A 82 0.55 -41.82 35.16
C SER A 82 1.05 -40.37 35.08
N ASN A 83 0.45 -39.59 34.22
CA ASN A 83 0.80 -38.16 34.08
C ASN A 83 0.07 -37.29 35.12
N ASN A 84 -0.82 -37.86 35.91
CA ASN A 84 -1.57 -37.10 36.92
C ASN A 84 -0.64 -36.72 38.08
N GLY A 85 -0.57 -35.41 38.38
CA GLY A 85 0.22 -34.87 39.46
C GLY A 85 1.63 -34.45 39.14
N TYR A 86 2.08 -34.56 37.86
CA TYR A 86 3.35 -34.02 37.36
C TYR A 86 3.09 -33.11 36.18
N LEU A 87 3.77 -31.98 36.15
CA LEU A 87 3.76 -31.08 35.00
C LEU A 87 4.75 -31.57 33.95
N THR A 88 4.28 -31.71 32.72
CA THR A 88 5.14 -32.02 31.57
C THR A 88 5.65 -30.73 30.96
N PRO A 89 6.97 -30.49 30.94
CA PRO A 89 7.52 -29.26 30.33
C PRO A 89 7.12 -29.15 28.86
N GLN A 90 6.47 -28.06 28.51
CA GLN A 90 6.12 -27.75 27.13
C GLN A 90 7.17 -26.78 26.56
N LYS A 91 7.43 -26.90 25.26
CA LYS A 91 8.41 -26.04 24.56
C LYS A 91 7.72 -25.01 23.69
N ILE A 92 8.30 -23.82 23.64
CA ILE A 92 7.88 -22.78 22.69
C ILE A 92 8.54 -23.07 21.34
N GLY A 93 7.74 -23.03 20.27
CA GLY A 93 8.22 -23.05 18.91
C GLY A 93 8.77 -21.67 18.50
N THR A 94 9.63 -21.66 17.50
CA THR A 94 10.13 -20.44 16.88
C THR A 94 9.79 -20.45 15.39
N GLY A 95 9.43 -19.30 14.85
CA GLY A 95 9.21 -19.03 13.43
C GLY A 95 10.21 -18.02 12.90
N THR A 96 10.16 -17.79 11.61
CA THR A 96 10.96 -16.74 10.96
C THR A 96 10.09 -16.06 9.91
N GLN A 97 9.89 -14.76 10.06
CA GLN A 97 9.33 -13.91 9.04
C GLN A 97 10.42 -13.50 8.06
N ILE A 98 10.09 -13.38 6.80
CA ILE A 98 11.03 -13.00 5.75
C ILE A 98 10.42 -11.85 4.96
N ALA A 99 11.07 -10.68 5.03
CA ALA A 99 10.80 -9.53 4.20
C ALA A 99 11.76 -9.50 3.03
N THR A 100 11.31 -9.03 1.87
CA THR A 100 12.15 -8.84 0.69
C THR A 100 12.42 -7.36 0.46
N ILE A 101 13.64 -7.06 0.03
CA ILE A 101 14.07 -5.70 -0.29
C ILE A 101 13.86 -5.47 -1.78
N CYS A 102 13.30 -4.33 -2.13
CA CYS A 102 13.10 -3.90 -3.51
C CYS A 102 14.09 -2.78 -3.86
N HIS A 103 15.05 -3.10 -4.70
CA HIS A 103 16.00 -2.15 -5.27
C HIS A 103 15.37 -1.52 -6.50
N ARG A 104 15.20 -0.21 -6.51
CA ARG A 104 14.53 0.52 -7.59
C ARG A 104 15.30 1.81 -7.91
N GLY A 105 15.25 2.17 -9.19
CA GLY A 105 15.80 3.41 -9.66
C GLY A 105 15.22 3.77 -11.02
N PHE A 106 15.35 5.03 -11.37
CA PHE A 106 15.03 5.56 -12.70
C PHE A 106 15.97 6.73 -13.02
N ALA A 107 16.12 7.04 -14.29
CA ALA A 107 16.98 8.12 -14.74
C ALA A 107 16.28 8.96 -15.78
N TYR A 108 16.61 10.25 -15.80
CA TYR A 108 16.21 11.21 -16.81
C TYR A 108 17.43 11.84 -17.43
N ALA A 109 17.36 12.15 -18.72
CA ALA A 109 18.37 12.92 -19.43
C ALA A 109 17.72 14.07 -20.18
N VAL A 110 18.39 15.23 -20.20
CA VAL A 110 17.92 16.45 -20.89
C VAL A 110 19.03 16.96 -21.79
N ASP A 111 18.70 17.25 -23.04
CA ASP A 111 19.61 17.77 -24.05
C ASP A 111 19.70 19.31 -23.96
N ASP A 112 20.93 19.88 -24.09
CA ASP A 112 21.16 21.31 -24.05
C ASP A 112 20.34 22.07 -25.12
N VAL A 113 20.22 21.50 -26.33
CA VAL A 113 19.45 22.12 -27.41
C VAL A 113 17.96 22.15 -27.08
N ALA A 114 17.46 21.12 -26.35
CA ALA A 114 16.10 21.10 -25.90
C ALA A 114 15.82 22.20 -24.86
N VAL A 115 16.74 22.43 -23.93
CA VAL A 115 16.66 23.55 -22.94
C VAL A 115 16.60 24.89 -23.64
N LEU A 116 17.49 25.12 -24.61
CA LEU A 116 17.51 26.37 -25.40
C LEU A 116 16.22 26.61 -26.19
N ALA A 117 15.65 25.54 -26.78
CA ALA A 117 14.43 25.64 -27.56
C ALA A 117 13.18 25.81 -26.67
N ALA A 118 13.16 25.21 -25.49
CA ALA A 118 12.09 25.37 -24.52
C ALA A 118 12.10 26.75 -23.84
N GLY A 119 13.30 27.29 -23.61
CA GLY A 119 13.51 28.53 -22.85
C GLY A 119 13.19 28.38 -21.34
N GLU A 120 13.07 27.16 -20.86
CA GLU A 120 12.90 26.77 -19.45
C GLU A 120 13.74 25.53 -19.16
N ASP A 121 13.98 25.24 -17.87
CA ASP A 121 14.77 24.10 -17.46
C ASP A 121 13.86 22.88 -17.21
N PRO A 122 13.80 21.86 -18.13
CA PRO A 122 13.01 20.65 -17.92
C PRO A 122 13.51 19.83 -16.73
N MET A 123 14.81 19.89 -16.40
CA MET A 123 15.38 19.18 -15.26
C MET A 123 14.83 19.73 -13.94
N GLY A 124 14.56 21.02 -13.85
CA GLY A 124 13.91 21.66 -12.71
C GLY A 124 12.49 21.12 -12.50
N HIS A 125 11.71 20.95 -13.57
CA HIS A 125 10.38 20.36 -13.49
C HIS A 125 10.42 18.89 -13.05
N ILE A 126 11.38 18.11 -13.55
CA ILE A 126 11.57 16.71 -13.12
C ILE A 126 11.87 16.65 -11.63
N ARG A 127 12.81 17.45 -11.12
CA ARG A 127 13.16 17.50 -9.69
C ARG A 127 11.96 17.78 -8.79
N ASN A 128 11.07 18.66 -9.20
CA ASN A 128 9.89 19.03 -8.44
C ASN A 128 8.86 17.89 -8.34
N GLN A 129 8.87 16.94 -9.27
CA GLN A 129 7.90 15.85 -9.33
C GLN A 129 8.44 14.51 -8.81
N ILE A 130 9.75 14.40 -8.55
CA ILE A 130 10.39 13.13 -8.13
C ILE A 130 9.75 12.56 -6.87
N ALA A 131 9.52 13.38 -5.85
CA ALA A 131 8.97 12.92 -4.57
C ALA A 131 7.57 12.31 -4.74
N ASP A 132 6.72 12.95 -5.53
CA ASP A 132 5.38 12.44 -5.81
C ASP A 132 5.42 11.17 -6.67
N ALA A 133 6.35 11.10 -7.63
CA ALA A 133 6.54 9.90 -8.45
C ALA A 133 6.99 8.69 -7.61
N ILE A 134 7.94 8.88 -6.69
CA ILE A 134 8.41 7.82 -5.78
C ILE A 134 7.26 7.36 -4.88
N ASN A 135 6.51 8.28 -4.29
CA ASN A 135 5.36 7.95 -3.46
C ASN A 135 4.33 7.11 -4.23
N LYS A 136 4.02 7.49 -5.48
CA LYS A 136 3.13 6.74 -6.35
C LYS A 136 3.64 5.31 -6.61
N LEU A 137 4.93 5.15 -6.93
CA LEU A 137 5.54 3.86 -7.19
C LEU A 137 5.57 2.97 -5.93
N ASN A 138 5.81 3.55 -4.77
CA ASN A 138 5.79 2.84 -3.50
C ASN A 138 4.36 2.40 -3.12
N SER A 139 3.34 3.25 -3.32
CA SER A 139 1.95 2.86 -3.12
C SER A 139 1.55 1.71 -4.05
N ALA A 140 1.90 1.77 -5.34
CA ALA A 140 1.62 0.70 -6.28
C ALA A 140 2.28 -0.63 -5.88
N ARG A 141 3.49 -0.57 -5.32
CA ARG A 141 4.18 -1.75 -4.78
C ARG A 141 3.47 -2.33 -3.56
N LEU A 142 3.06 -1.45 -2.65
CA LEU A 142 2.33 -1.84 -1.44
C LEU A 142 1.00 -2.50 -1.78
N PHE A 143 0.23 -1.93 -2.72
CA PHE A 143 -1.00 -2.58 -3.18
C PHE A 143 -0.75 -3.91 -3.90
N SER A 144 0.36 -4.04 -4.65
CA SER A 144 0.74 -5.33 -5.23
C SER A 144 1.07 -6.37 -4.15
N LEU A 145 1.70 -5.97 -3.05
CA LEU A 145 1.96 -6.85 -1.90
C LEU A 145 0.65 -7.30 -1.25
N LEU A 146 -0.29 -6.37 -1.00
CA LEU A 146 -1.61 -6.69 -0.45
C LEU A 146 -2.39 -7.61 -1.39
N ASP A 147 -2.28 -7.40 -2.71
CA ASP A 147 -2.87 -8.27 -3.72
C ASP A 147 -2.35 -9.70 -3.61
N GLY A 148 -1.05 -9.88 -3.45
CA GLY A 148 -0.44 -11.20 -3.26
C GLY A 148 -0.87 -11.90 -1.96
N LEU A 149 -1.06 -11.14 -0.88
CA LEU A 149 -1.47 -11.70 0.41
C LEU A 149 -2.94 -12.13 0.43
N PHE A 150 -3.83 -11.33 -0.12
CA PHE A 150 -5.28 -11.62 -0.13
C PHE A 150 -5.74 -12.40 -1.36
N ALA A 151 -5.23 -12.04 -2.56
CA ALA A 151 -5.58 -12.62 -3.86
C ALA A 151 -7.11 -12.83 -4.03
N SER A 152 -7.90 -11.84 -3.67
CA SER A 152 -9.38 -11.92 -3.67
C SER A 152 -9.92 -13.14 -2.92
N GLY A 153 -9.42 -13.39 -1.72
CA GLY A 153 -9.86 -14.49 -0.87
C GLY A 153 -9.17 -15.84 -1.10
N THR A 154 -8.24 -15.94 -2.06
CA THR A 154 -7.51 -17.19 -2.35
C THR A 154 -6.05 -17.17 -1.89
N GLY A 155 -5.57 -16.03 -1.39
CA GLY A 155 -4.22 -15.86 -0.88
C GLY A 155 -4.02 -16.42 0.53
N PRO A 156 -2.80 -16.31 1.08
CA PRO A 156 -2.51 -16.75 2.44
C PRO A 156 -3.38 -16.08 3.52
N LEU A 157 -3.82 -14.84 3.31
CA LEU A 157 -4.77 -14.11 4.14
C LEU A 157 -6.22 -14.18 3.62
N GLY A 158 -6.53 -15.12 2.75
CA GLY A 158 -7.87 -15.27 2.17
C GLY A 158 -8.97 -15.50 3.19
N ALA A 159 -8.67 -16.08 4.36
CA ALA A 159 -9.62 -16.22 5.46
C ALA A 159 -10.13 -14.86 6.00
N ASN A 160 -9.31 -13.82 5.88
CA ASN A 160 -9.64 -12.44 6.27
C ASN A 160 -10.22 -11.62 5.11
N SER A 161 -10.68 -12.24 4.03
CA SER A 161 -11.32 -11.58 2.90
C SER A 161 -12.83 -11.80 2.90
N LEU A 162 -13.58 -10.72 2.75
CA LEU A 162 -15.03 -10.72 2.63
C LEU A 162 -15.42 -10.22 1.23
N ASP A 163 -15.87 -11.12 0.38
CA ASP A 163 -16.41 -10.74 -0.92
C ASP A 163 -17.93 -10.58 -0.84
N VAL A 164 -18.39 -9.36 -1.07
CA VAL A 164 -19.81 -9.01 -1.19
C VAL A 164 -20.12 -8.43 -2.57
N ALA A 165 -19.09 -8.27 -3.41
CA ALA A 165 -19.27 -7.77 -4.77
C ALA A 165 -20.08 -8.74 -5.60
N LYS A 166 -20.76 -8.21 -6.59
CA LYS A 166 -21.53 -9.00 -7.56
C LYS A 166 -20.95 -8.79 -8.95
N ALA A 167 -20.45 -9.88 -9.52
CA ALA A 167 -20.05 -9.90 -10.92
C ALA A 167 -21.28 -9.82 -11.81
N GLY A 168 -21.68 -8.64 -12.26
CA GLY A 168 -22.84 -8.47 -13.14
C GLY A 168 -23.31 -7.04 -13.23
N THR A 169 -24.45 -6.83 -13.90
CA THR A 169 -25.01 -5.50 -14.21
C THR A 169 -25.91 -4.92 -13.12
N SER A 170 -26.20 -5.67 -12.07
CA SER A 170 -27.23 -5.34 -11.08
C SER A 170 -26.74 -5.49 -9.65
N ALA A 171 -25.70 -4.74 -9.27
CA ALA A 171 -25.33 -4.64 -7.87
C ALA A 171 -26.43 -3.89 -7.10
N VAL A 172 -26.76 -4.40 -5.92
CA VAL A 172 -27.73 -3.82 -4.99
C VAL A 172 -27.00 -3.29 -3.76
N GLU A 173 -27.70 -2.56 -2.90
CA GLU A 173 -27.11 -1.96 -1.68
C GLU A 173 -26.33 -2.97 -0.82
N ALA A 174 -26.72 -4.24 -0.81
CA ALA A 174 -26.02 -5.30 -0.11
C ALA A 174 -24.60 -5.59 -0.67
N ASN A 175 -24.31 -5.15 -1.88
CA ASN A 175 -23.02 -5.29 -2.55
C ASN A 175 -22.12 -4.05 -2.38
N PHE A 176 -22.62 -3.02 -1.71
CA PHE A 176 -21.89 -1.78 -1.48
C PHE A 176 -21.24 -1.76 -0.10
N LEU A 177 -20.28 -0.87 0.09
CA LEU A 177 -19.67 -0.67 1.39
C LEU A 177 -20.65 0.04 2.33
N THR A 178 -21.13 -0.67 3.34
CA THR A 178 -22.04 -0.19 4.37
C THR A 178 -21.47 -0.46 5.77
N ALA A 179 -22.07 0.13 6.80
CA ALA A 179 -21.68 -0.17 8.19
C ALA A 179 -21.86 -1.68 8.53
N SER A 180 -22.88 -2.32 7.94
CA SER A 180 -23.11 -3.77 8.09
C SER A 180 -22.00 -4.59 7.44
N THR A 181 -21.54 -4.19 6.25
CA THR A 181 -20.44 -4.86 5.54
C THR A 181 -19.13 -4.75 6.32
N VAL A 182 -18.84 -3.56 6.87
CA VAL A 182 -17.67 -3.35 7.74
C VAL A 182 -17.74 -4.18 9.01
N ALA A 183 -18.92 -4.24 9.66
CA ALA A 183 -19.11 -5.07 10.85
C ALA A 183 -18.89 -6.56 10.56
N ARG A 184 -19.38 -7.05 9.42
CA ARG A 184 -19.11 -8.43 8.96
C ARG A 184 -17.61 -8.65 8.68
N GLY A 185 -16.92 -7.69 8.05
CA GLY A 185 -15.47 -7.77 7.85
C GLY A 185 -14.72 -7.85 9.17
N ARG A 186 -15.05 -6.98 10.14
CA ARG A 186 -14.43 -7.01 11.48
C ARG A 186 -14.68 -8.35 12.22
N SER A 187 -15.86 -8.94 12.04
CA SER A 187 -16.18 -10.21 12.69
C SER A 187 -15.32 -11.40 12.24
N LEU A 188 -14.62 -11.29 11.09
CA LEU A 188 -13.67 -12.31 10.64
C LEU A 188 -12.47 -12.43 11.58
N LEU A 189 -12.07 -11.35 12.25
CA LEU A 189 -10.98 -11.33 13.21
C LEU A 189 -11.45 -11.60 14.66
N GLY A 190 -12.73 -11.91 14.88
CA GLY A 190 -13.27 -12.08 16.22
C GLY A 190 -13.08 -10.84 17.10
N GLU A 191 -12.53 -11.02 18.30
CA GLU A 191 -12.28 -9.93 19.26
C GLU A 191 -11.28 -8.87 18.74
N ARG A 192 -10.36 -9.26 17.87
CA ARG A 192 -9.35 -8.36 17.31
C ARG A 192 -9.89 -7.43 16.21
N GLY A 193 -11.12 -7.63 15.77
CA GLY A 193 -11.78 -6.73 14.82
C GLY A 193 -11.91 -5.29 15.32
N GLU A 194 -11.91 -5.06 16.63
CA GLU A 194 -11.93 -3.73 17.25
C GLU A 194 -10.57 -2.99 17.14
N GLU A 195 -9.49 -3.71 16.86
CA GLU A 195 -8.16 -3.12 16.71
C GLU A 195 -7.96 -2.40 15.36
N LEU A 196 -8.89 -2.58 14.41
CA LEU A 196 -8.82 -1.98 13.09
C LEU A 196 -9.16 -0.48 13.17
N ASP A 197 -8.22 0.37 12.75
CA ASP A 197 -8.31 1.83 12.89
C ASP A 197 -8.27 2.59 11.55
N THR A 198 -7.84 1.95 10.48
CA THR A 198 -7.68 2.57 9.16
C THR A 198 -8.43 1.79 8.09
N LEU A 199 -9.21 2.51 7.27
CA LEU A 199 -9.95 1.99 6.13
C LEU A 199 -9.42 2.64 4.84
N VAL A 200 -8.81 1.87 3.96
CA VAL A 200 -8.31 2.33 2.67
C VAL A 200 -9.31 1.99 1.58
N VAL A 201 -9.75 2.99 0.82
CA VAL A 201 -10.81 2.83 -0.20
C VAL A 201 -10.48 3.57 -1.49
N HIS A 202 -11.02 3.08 -2.59
CA HIS A 202 -11.00 3.77 -3.88
C HIS A 202 -11.92 5.02 -3.86
N PRO A 203 -11.59 6.09 -4.58
CA PRO A 203 -12.43 7.31 -4.65
C PRO A 203 -13.91 7.05 -4.95
N SER A 204 -14.23 6.14 -5.85
CA SER A 204 -15.63 5.81 -6.20
C SER A 204 -16.42 5.28 -5.00
N VAL A 205 -15.78 4.50 -4.12
CA VAL A 205 -16.42 4.00 -2.89
C VAL A 205 -16.50 5.10 -1.84
N ALA A 206 -15.47 5.93 -1.71
CA ALA A 206 -15.45 7.04 -0.75
C ALA A 206 -16.56 8.07 -1.07
N TYR A 207 -16.74 8.43 -2.35
CA TYR A 207 -17.80 9.35 -2.76
C TYR A 207 -19.20 8.76 -2.55
N TYR A 208 -19.37 7.45 -2.70
CA TYR A 208 -20.62 6.80 -2.32
C TYR A 208 -20.90 6.92 -0.83
N LEU A 209 -19.92 6.64 0.04
CA LEU A 209 -20.05 6.81 1.49
C LEU A 209 -20.39 8.26 1.86
N TYR A 210 -19.83 9.21 1.14
CA TYR A 210 -20.14 10.63 1.30
C TYR A 210 -21.58 10.95 0.88
N GLN A 211 -22.03 10.43 -0.26
CA GLN A 211 -23.39 10.64 -0.78
C GLN A 211 -24.46 10.11 0.20
N VAL A 212 -24.20 8.98 0.84
CA VAL A 212 -25.12 8.36 1.82
C VAL A 212 -25.00 9.03 3.20
N GLY A 213 -24.03 9.95 3.40
CA GLY A 213 -23.83 10.65 4.67
C GLY A 213 -23.14 9.81 5.75
N LEU A 214 -22.52 8.70 5.36
CA LEU A 214 -21.79 7.80 6.27
C LEU A 214 -20.34 8.26 6.51
N LEU A 215 -19.75 9.02 5.59
CA LEU A 215 -18.41 9.54 5.71
C LEU A 215 -18.45 10.94 6.32
N THR A 216 -17.85 11.10 7.48
CA THR A 216 -17.68 12.40 8.13
C THR A 216 -16.23 12.83 8.00
N PHE A 217 -16.00 13.99 7.39
CA PHE A 217 -14.68 14.59 7.44
C PHE A 217 -14.49 15.25 8.82
N SER A 218 -13.40 14.93 9.50
CA SER A 218 -13.01 15.64 10.71
C SER A 218 -12.69 17.08 10.33
N THR A 219 -13.67 17.93 10.45
CA THR A 219 -13.38 19.32 10.70
C THR A 219 -12.83 19.33 12.13
N SER A 220 -11.54 19.59 12.32
CA SER A 220 -11.08 20.05 13.62
C SER A 220 -11.81 21.36 13.86
N ALA A 221 -13.04 21.20 14.32
CA ALA A 221 -13.86 22.28 14.74
C ALA A 221 -13.21 22.87 15.96
N LEU A 222 -12.50 23.93 15.79
CA LEU A 222 -12.50 24.97 16.78
C LEU A 222 -13.93 25.49 16.81
N SER A 223 -14.83 24.70 17.38
CA SER A 223 -16.20 25.05 17.62
C SER A 223 -16.26 25.99 18.80
N THR A 224 -16.11 27.25 18.51
CA THR A 224 -16.71 28.27 19.35
C THR A 224 -17.88 28.83 18.53
N GLY A 225 -19.07 28.24 18.71
CA GLY A 225 -20.34 28.80 18.32
C GLY A 225 -20.68 28.76 16.84
N GLY A 226 -21.45 27.78 16.44
CA GLY A 226 -22.47 27.90 15.41
C GLY A 226 -22.00 27.91 13.96
N ALA A 227 -22.63 27.06 13.18
CA ALA A 227 -22.63 26.96 11.73
C ALA A 227 -21.44 26.20 11.11
N VAL A 228 -21.76 24.99 10.68
CA VAL A 228 -20.94 24.24 9.71
C VAL A 228 -21.00 25.02 8.40
N THR A 229 -19.96 25.80 8.14
CA THR A 229 -19.83 26.53 6.86
C THR A 229 -19.09 25.61 5.89
N TRP A 230 -19.77 25.17 4.87
CA TRP A 230 -19.15 24.57 3.70
C TRP A 230 -18.14 25.56 3.11
N GLY A 231 -16.86 25.22 3.14
CA GLY A 231 -15.78 25.99 2.51
C GLY A 231 -15.10 27.03 3.40
N GLY A 232 -15.35 27.07 4.70
CA GLY A 232 -14.66 27.98 5.62
C GLY A 232 -13.21 27.55 5.84
N GLY A 233 -12.26 28.43 5.49
CA GLY A 233 -10.83 28.25 5.67
C GLY A 233 -10.44 28.08 7.13
N GLY A 234 -10.52 26.86 7.63
CA GLY A 234 -9.86 26.43 8.86
C GLY A 234 -8.43 26.08 8.53
N VAL A 235 -7.52 26.79 9.16
CA VAL A 235 -6.09 26.53 9.07
C VAL A 235 -5.84 25.07 9.48
N GLY A 236 -5.40 24.23 8.55
CA GLY A 236 -4.69 23.02 8.91
C GLY A 236 -5.17 21.68 8.38
N VAL A 237 -6.26 21.56 7.64
CA VAL A 237 -6.60 20.30 6.94
C VAL A 237 -6.58 20.53 5.43
N THR A 238 -5.41 20.54 4.87
CA THR A 238 -5.20 20.60 3.41
C THR A 238 -5.38 19.25 2.73
N ASP A 239 -5.49 18.17 3.50
CA ASP A 239 -5.66 16.84 2.96
C ASP A 239 -7.08 16.32 3.22
N ARG A 240 -7.94 16.48 2.20
CA ARG A 240 -9.33 15.96 2.19
C ARG A 240 -9.38 14.44 1.94
N SER A 241 -8.24 13.78 1.93
CA SER A 241 -8.14 12.33 1.70
C SER A 241 -8.45 11.50 2.95
N ILE A 242 -8.61 12.14 4.11
CA ILE A 242 -8.85 11.46 5.39
C ILE A 242 -10.23 11.88 5.94
N GLY A 243 -11.12 10.91 6.06
CA GLY A 243 -12.42 11.05 6.71
C GLY A 243 -12.57 10.04 7.85
N GLN A 244 -13.74 9.99 8.49
CA GLN A 244 -14.05 8.97 9.50
C GLN A 244 -15.31 8.20 9.11
N PHE A 245 -15.23 6.88 9.21
CA PHE A 245 -16.34 5.96 8.98
C PHE A 245 -16.23 4.76 9.93
N ALA A 246 -17.31 4.43 10.62
CA ALA A 246 -17.41 3.31 11.54
C ALA A 246 -16.25 3.29 12.60
N GLY A 247 -15.82 4.48 13.07
CA GLY A 247 -14.73 4.61 14.04
C GLY A 247 -13.32 4.43 13.46
N MET A 248 -13.19 4.33 12.14
CA MET A 248 -11.90 4.21 11.44
C MET A 248 -11.59 5.47 10.66
N ASN A 249 -10.30 5.76 10.50
CA ASN A 249 -9.83 6.79 9.59
C ASN A 249 -9.93 6.27 8.15
N VAL A 250 -10.64 6.99 7.29
CA VAL A 250 -10.79 6.62 5.88
C VAL A 250 -9.74 7.31 5.05
N VAL A 251 -8.95 6.53 4.35
CA VAL A 251 -7.90 6.96 3.44
C VAL A 251 -8.37 6.71 2.01
N ILE A 252 -8.37 7.75 1.20
CA ILE A 252 -8.82 7.69 -0.20
C ILE A 252 -7.59 7.61 -1.08
N ASP A 253 -7.42 6.48 -1.78
CA ASP A 253 -6.32 6.28 -2.71
C ASP A 253 -6.84 5.68 -4.01
N SER A 254 -6.50 6.31 -5.14
CA SER A 254 -6.92 5.87 -6.48
C SER A 254 -6.15 4.66 -7.01
N GLN A 255 -5.06 4.30 -6.35
CA GLN A 255 -4.24 3.13 -6.71
C GLN A 255 -4.69 1.83 -6.04
N VAL A 256 -5.72 1.89 -5.19
CA VAL A 256 -6.33 0.69 -4.62
C VAL A 256 -6.75 -0.25 -5.74
N ASN A 257 -6.35 -1.51 -5.62
CA ASN A 257 -6.62 -2.52 -6.64
C ASN A 257 -8.11 -2.65 -6.92
N THR A 258 -8.43 -2.68 -8.20
CA THR A 258 -9.76 -2.95 -8.71
C THR A 258 -9.71 -4.22 -9.55
N VAL A 259 -10.76 -5.00 -9.48
CA VAL A 259 -10.94 -6.13 -10.41
C VAL A 259 -11.82 -5.64 -11.54
N ALA A 260 -11.21 -5.55 -12.72
CA ALA A 260 -11.97 -5.16 -13.91
C ALA A 260 -13.03 -6.24 -14.22
N PRO A 261 -14.22 -5.84 -14.63
CA PRO A 261 -15.26 -6.81 -15.00
C PRO A 261 -14.79 -7.66 -16.17
N GLY A 262 -15.00 -8.98 -16.07
CA GLY A 262 -14.62 -9.94 -17.11
C GLY A 262 -15.44 -9.82 -18.41
N SER A 263 -16.50 -9.00 -18.43
CA SER A 263 -17.37 -8.79 -19.56
C SER A 263 -17.88 -7.34 -19.60
N SER A 264 -18.14 -6.84 -20.81
CA SER A 264 -18.73 -5.52 -21.03
C SER A 264 -20.07 -5.41 -20.30
N GLY A 265 -20.31 -4.29 -19.65
CA GLY A 265 -21.53 -4.01 -18.89
C GLY A 265 -21.55 -4.52 -17.44
N HIS A 266 -20.50 -5.19 -16.98
CA HIS A 266 -20.37 -5.57 -15.58
C HIS A 266 -19.75 -4.43 -14.76
N GLN A 267 -20.14 -4.34 -13.48
CA GLN A 267 -19.58 -3.33 -12.58
C GLN A 267 -18.19 -3.73 -12.10
N THR A 268 -17.33 -2.72 -11.92
CA THR A 268 -16.01 -2.90 -11.33
C THR A 268 -16.14 -3.32 -9.87
N GLU A 269 -15.30 -4.25 -9.45
CA GLU A 269 -15.16 -4.64 -8.06
C GLU A 269 -14.01 -3.84 -7.44
N PHE A 270 -14.30 -3.18 -6.33
CA PHE A 270 -13.33 -2.37 -5.59
C PHE A 270 -12.91 -3.10 -4.33
N ARG A 271 -11.62 -3.15 -4.11
CA ARG A 271 -11.07 -3.69 -2.87
C ARG A 271 -10.96 -2.60 -1.82
N CYS A 272 -11.39 -2.88 -0.63
CA CYS A 272 -11.29 -2.01 0.53
C CYS A 272 -10.47 -2.74 1.60
N PHE A 273 -9.48 -2.09 2.16
CA PHE A 273 -8.62 -2.70 3.18
C PHE A 273 -8.85 -2.05 4.54
N LEU A 274 -9.20 -2.87 5.51
CA LEU A 274 -9.26 -2.50 6.93
C LEU A 274 -7.95 -2.93 7.56
N ILE A 275 -7.21 -2.01 8.15
CA ILE A 275 -5.85 -2.25 8.62
C ILE A 275 -5.69 -1.60 10.00
N LYS A 276 -5.00 -2.28 10.90
CA LYS A 276 -4.50 -1.69 12.13
C LYS A 276 -3.18 -0.97 11.86
N SER A 277 -3.03 0.23 12.36
CA SER A 277 -1.76 0.97 12.28
C SER A 277 -0.61 0.16 12.86
N GLY A 278 0.50 0.09 12.11
CA GLY A 278 1.69 -0.67 12.49
C GLY A 278 1.67 -2.16 12.11
N THR A 279 0.63 -2.65 11.42
CA THR A 279 0.64 -4.00 10.85
C THR A 279 1.53 -4.08 9.63
N ILE A 280 1.62 -3.01 8.87
CA ILE A 280 2.53 -2.89 7.72
C ILE A 280 3.75 -2.11 8.17
N LEU A 281 4.90 -2.72 8.03
CA LEU A 281 6.18 -2.10 8.37
C LEU A 281 6.90 -1.67 7.10
N GLU A 282 7.53 -0.52 7.17
CA GLU A 282 8.44 0.01 6.16
C GLU A 282 9.87 0.02 6.70
N GLY A 283 10.79 -0.45 5.90
CA GLY A 283 12.22 -0.37 6.15
C GLY A 283 12.96 0.16 4.94
N GLU A 284 14.18 0.60 5.15
CA GLU A 284 15.01 1.20 4.14
C GLU A 284 16.43 0.63 4.23
N GLN A 285 16.93 0.07 3.15
CA GLN A 285 18.32 -0.38 3.11
C GLN A 285 19.26 0.76 2.75
N SER A 286 18.88 1.56 1.76
CA SER A 286 19.60 2.75 1.35
C SER A 286 18.63 3.90 1.19
N PRO A 287 18.96 5.07 1.75
CA PRO A 287 18.14 6.26 1.58
C PRO A 287 18.07 6.67 0.11
N LEU A 288 17.12 7.51 -0.21
CA LEU A 288 17.00 8.12 -1.53
C LEU A 288 18.32 8.80 -1.92
N SER A 289 18.95 8.31 -2.99
CA SER A 289 20.13 8.91 -3.61
C SER A 289 19.73 9.56 -4.93
N ILE A 290 20.14 10.81 -5.12
CA ILE A 290 19.96 11.53 -6.37
C ILE A 290 21.34 11.94 -6.84
N GLU A 291 21.76 11.37 -7.97
CA GLU A 291 23.04 11.67 -8.59
C GLU A 291 22.82 12.37 -9.93
N SER A 292 23.67 13.31 -10.25
CA SER A 292 23.64 14.00 -11.54
C SER A 292 25.02 14.02 -12.17
N ASP A 293 25.07 13.71 -13.46
CA ASP A 293 26.30 13.74 -14.24
C ASP A 293 26.02 14.37 -15.60
N ARG A 294 27.09 14.88 -16.22
CA ARG A 294 27.01 15.49 -17.55
C ARG A 294 27.74 14.66 -18.58
N ASN A 295 27.03 14.23 -19.59
CA ASN A 295 27.64 13.66 -20.77
C ASN A 295 28.11 14.75 -21.73
N ILE A 296 29.39 15.05 -21.70
CA ILE A 296 30.00 16.16 -22.48
C ILE A 296 29.90 15.93 -24.00
N LEU A 297 29.96 14.68 -24.44
CA LEU A 297 29.97 14.34 -25.86
C LEU A 297 28.56 14.38 -26.46
N SER A 298 27.54 13.96 -25.74
CA SER A 298 26.15 14.06 -26.19
C SER A 298 25.47 15.38 -25.79
N LYS A 299 26.16 16.24 -25.02
CA LYS A 299 25.59 17.51 -24.51
C LYS A 299 24.28 17.31 -23.74
N GLN A 300 24.25 16.28 -22.90
CA GLN A 300 23.09 15.92 -22.09
C GLN A 300 23.44 15.93 -20.61
N ASP A 301 22.56 16.51 -19.80
CA ASP A 301 22.59 16.37 -18.37
C ASP A 301 21.74 15.16 -17.97
N VAL A 302 22.32 14.24 -17.19
CA VAL A 302 21.67 13.02 -16.73
C VAL A 302 21.51 13.08 -15.23
N MET A 303 20.35 12.67 -14.75
CA MET A 303 20.05 12.52 -13.34
C MET A 303 19.52 11.12 -13.08
N SER A 304 20.10 10.41 -12.13
CA SER A 304 19.62 9.13 -11.63
C SER A 304 19.03 9.29 -10.23
N VAL A 305 18.03 8.49 -9.97
CA VAL A 305 17.33 8.42 -8.69
C VAL A 305 17.27 6.97 -8.29
N ASP A 306 17.89 6.62 -7.16
CA ASP A 306 17.96 5.27 -6.63
C ASP A 306 17.41 5.24 -5.21
N TYR A 307 16.62 4.20 -4.90
CA TYR A 307 16.08 3.98 -3.56
C TYR A 307 15.82 2.49 -3.32
N HIS A 308 16.01 2.06 -2.08
CA HIS A 308 15.88 0.68 -1.67
C HIS A 308 14.94 0.59 -0.48
N SER A 309 13.75 0.07 -0.71
CA SER A 309 12.72 -0.03 0.32
C SER A 309 12.26 -1.47 0.51
N ALA A 310 11.89 -1.79 1.74
CA ALA A 310 11.26 -3.03 2.12
C ALA A 310 9.89 -2.74 2.73
N TYR A 311 8.85 -3.40 2.24
CA TYR A 311 7.53 -3.40 2.85
C TYR A 311 7.23 -4.81 3.35
N HIS A 312 6.77 -4.91 4.60
CA HIS A 312 6.48 -6.19 5.22
C HIS A 312 5.21 -6.12 6.06
N VAL A 313 4.36 -7.12 5.92
CA VAL A 313 3.20 -7.31 6.77
C VAL A 313 3.58 -8.28 7.89
N MET A 314 3.37 -7.85 9.13
CA MET A 314 3.66 -8.67 10.31
C MET A 314 2.90 -10.00 10.24
N GLY A 315 3.61 -11.10 10.54
CA GLY A 315 3.03 -12.44 10.49
C GLY A 315 3.05 -13.09 9.10
N THR A 316 3.76 -12.52 8.13
CA THR A 316 3.90 -13.10 6.79
C THR A 316 5.35 -13.43 6.46
N LYS A 317 5.58 -14.23 5.43
CA LYS A 317 6.93 -14.48 4.90
C LYS A 317 6.93 -14.60 3.38
N TRP A 318 7.97 -14.08 2.77
CA TRP A 318 8.29 -14.32 1.37
C TRP A 318 8.89 -15.72 1.19
N THR A 319 8.30 -16.54 0.33
CA THR A 319 8.70 -17.94 0.10
C THR A 319 9.44 -18.18 -1.21
N SER A 320 9.29 -17.26 -2.18
CA SER A 320 9.94 -17.38 -3.47
C SER A 320 11.46 -17.26 -3.35
N ALA A 321 12.19 -17.99 -4.20
CA ALA A 321 13.65 -17.87 -4.31
C ALA A 321 14.12 -16.57 -4.97
N THR A 322 13.20 -15.79 -5.56
CA THR A 322 13.53 -14.56 -6.28
C THR A 322 13.90 -13.44 -5.31
N ASP A 323 15.08 -12.88 -5.50
CA ASP A 323 15.51 -11.65 -4.85
C ASP A 323 15.07 -10.45 -5.70
N ASN A 324 14.83 -9.29 -5.05
CA ASN A 324 14.38 -8.06 -5.72
C ASN A 324 13.13 -8.27 -6.62
N PRO A 325 11.99 -8.72 -6.06
CA PRO A 325 10.82 -9.11 -6.84
C PRO A 325 10.18 -7.93 -7.57
N THR A 326 9.63 -8.18 -8.74
CA THR A 326 8.77 -7.23 -9.47
C THR A 326 7.41 -7.07 -8.77
N ASN A 327 6.65 -6.02 -9.11
CA ASN A 327 5.30 -5.85 -8.57
C ASN A 327 4.39 -7.03 -8.93
N ALA A 328 4.52 -7.61 -10.13
CA ALA A 328 3.78 -8.81 -10.53
C ALA A 328 4.13 -10.05 -9.68
N GLN A 329 5.38 -10.19 -9.27
CA GLN A 329 5.80 -11.27 -8.38
C GLN A 329 5.32 -11.05 -6.94
N LEU A 330 5.31 -9.79 -6.47
CA LEU A 330 4.70 -9.43 -5.18
C LEU A 330 3.19 -9.72 -5.15
N GLY A 331 2.49 -9.48 -6.26
CA GLY A 331 1.07 -9.75 -6.41
C GLY A 331 0.70 -11.24 -6.59
N ASN A 332 1.68 -12.14 -6.65
CA ASN A 332 1.42 -13.56 -6.78
C ASN A 332 1.35 -14.24 -5.42
N SER A 333 0.17 -14.75 -5.06
CA SER A 333 -0.10 -15.40 -3.77
C SER A 333 0.77 -16.62 -3.48
N ASN A 334 1.22 -17.33 -4.50
CA ASN A 334 2.11 -18.51 -4.33
C ASN A 334 3.49 -18.15 -3.77
N ASN A 335 3.87 -16.88 -3.81
CA ASN A 335 5.14 -16.39 -3.30
C ASN A 335 5.08 -15.99 -1.82
N TRP A 336 3.91 -16.09 -1.20
CA TRP A 336 3.67 -15.69 0.17
C TRP A 336 3.19 -16.86 1.03
N ALA A 337 3.49 -16.80 2.32
CA ALA A 337 2.90 -17.66 3.34
C ALA A 337 2.70 -16.86 4.62
N ILE A 338 1.79 -17.30 5.48
CA ILE A 338 1.62 -16.77 6.83
C ILE A 338 2.45 -17.57 7.82
N THR A 339 2.95 -16.90 8.85
CA THR A 339 3.66 -17.51 9.99
C THR A 339 2.80 -17.54 11.24
N TYR A 340 1.78 -16.67 11.31
CA TYR A 340 0.74 -16.64 12.33
C TYR A 340 -0.57 -17.23 11.79
N ASP A 341 -1.49 -17.57 12.65
CA ASP A 341 -2.86 -17.80 12.25
C ASP A 341 -3.44 -16.50 11.66
N ALA A 342 -4.27 -16.61 10.61
CA ALA A 342 -4.78 -15.44 9.89
C ALA A 342 -5.51 -14.45 10.81
N ASP A 343 -6.23 -14.95 11.82
CA ASP A 343 -6.98 -14.15 12.79
C ASP A 343 -6.07 -13.26 13.66
N LEU A 344 -4.79 -13.62 13.77
CA LEU A 344 -3.81 -12.84 14.53
C LEU A 344 -3.23 -11.69 13.74
N ILE A 345 -3.45 -11.65 12.44
CA ILE A 345 -2.99 -10.55 11.55
C ILE A 345 -4.13 -9.55 11.39
N PRO A 346 -4.06 -8.37 12.01
CA PRO A 346 -5.17 -7.44 12.06
C PRO A 346 -5.32 -6.66 10.74
N MET A 347 -5.69 -7.39 9.71
CA MET A 347 -5.98 -6.89 8.37
C MET A 347 -7.15 -7.65 7.78
N VAL A 348 -8.06 -6.94 7.12
CA VAL A 348 -9.23 -7.49 6.43
C VAL A 348 -9.36 -6.85 5.05
N GLU A 349 -9.65 -7.66 4.04
CA GLU A 349 -10.06 -7.20 2.73
C GLU A 349 -11.58 -7.29 2.61
N ILE A 350 -12.21 -6.26 2.04
CA ILE A 350 -13.62 -6.30 1.66
C ILE A 350 -13.72 -5.92 0.19
N ILE A 351 -14.32 -6.79 -0.61
CA ILE A 351 -14.54 -6.58 -2.04
C ILE A 351 -15.99 -6.12 -2.23
N VAL A 352 -16.18 -4.96 -2.83
CA VAL A 352 -17.47 -4.29 -2.99
C VAL A 352 -17.66 -3.73 -4.39
N ASN A 353 -18.89 -3.45 -4.78
CA ASN A 353 -19.20 -2.59 -5.93
C ASN A 353 -19.43 -1.15 -5.47
N SER A 354 -19.44 -0.22 -6.40
CA SER A 354 -19.83 1.17 -6.17
C SER A 354 -20.92 1.59 -7.16
N PRO A 355 -22.04 2.19 -6.70
CA PRO A 355 -23.06 2.69 -7.61
C PRO A 355 -22.61 3.92 -8.42
N LEU A 356 -21.48 4.54 -8.02
CA LEU A 356 -20.88 5.68 -8.73
C LEU A 356 -19.88 5.26 -9.82
N ASP A 357 -19.66 3.96 -9.97
CA ASP A 357 -18.84 3.46 -11.07
C ASP A 357 -19.65 3.44 -12.36
N THR A 358 -19.37 4.42 -13.22
CA THR A 358 -19.97 4.54 -14.55
C THR A 358 -19.06 4.05 -15.67
N SER A 359 -17.90 3.52 -15.34
CA SER A 359 -16.85 3.18 -16.32
C SER A 359 -17.27 2.10 -17.31
N ASN A 360 -18.28 1.29 -16.96
CA ASN A 360 -18.74 0.15 -17.77
C ASN A 360 -20.27 0.19 -18.09
N ILE A 361 -20.93 1.29 -17.77
CA ILE A 361 -22.34 1.52 -18.15
C ILE A 361 -22.34 2.26 -19.47
N SER A 362 -22.21 1.56 -20.57
CA SER A 362 -22.44 2.08 -21.94
C SER A 362 -23.44 1.23 -22.68
#